data_0fd8dacf536dd8129d46b2700dac6212
#
_entry.id   0fd8dacf536dd8129d46b2700dac6212
#
_cell.length_a   1.000
_cell.length_b   1.000
_cell.length_c   1.000
_cell.angle_alpha   90.00
_cell.angle_beta   90.00
_cell.angle_gamma   90.00
#
_symmetry.space_group_name_H-M   'P 1'
#
loop_
_entity.id
_entity.type
_entity.pdbx_description
1 polymer ?
#
loop_
_entity_poly.entity_id
_entity_poly.type
_entity_poly.pdbx_seq_one_letter_code
_entity_poly.pdbx_strand_id
1 'polypeptide(L)'
;MMDTEMAGLLSQLDILVKDLEEDEEKAGIDEVGDYLCGMRDALGVVASTIRAGFAADQVRRFIEEELARSIIEEAGKRDRRKRIQRGKQAGFRKAQKETARFLSKTYHYEGEEE
;
A
#
# COMPACT_ATOMS: atom_id res chain seq x y z
N MET A 1 16.83 -5.90 -13.49
CA MET A 1 17.02 -4.49 -13.13
C MET A 1 15.67 -3.78 -13.04
N MET A 2 15.47 -3.01 -11.99
CA MET A 2 14.22 -2.29 -11.78
C MET A 2 14.19 -1.05 -12.67
N ASP A 3 13.07 -0.79 -13.35
CA ASP A 3 12.96 0.42 -14.16
C ASP A 3 12.78 1.67 -13.29
N THR A 4 12.94 2.84 -13.90
CA THR A 4 12.94 4.12 -13.19
C THR A 4 11.61 4.39 -12.48
N GLU A 5 10.49 4.07 -13.13
CA GLU A 5 9.17 4.28 -12.53
C GLU A 5 8.95 3.39 -11.32
N MET A 6 9.32 2.12 -11.41
CA MET A 6 9.22 1.19 -10.30
C MET A 6 10.13 1.58 -9.16
N ALA A 7 11.34 2.04 -9.46
CA ALA A 7 12.28 2.52 -8.45
C ALA A 7 11.72 3.75 -7.73
N GLY A 8 11.10 4.66 -8.48
CA GLY A 8 10.45 5.85 -7.91
C GLY A 8 9.30 5.47 -7.00
N LEU A 9 8.47 4.53 -7.43
CA LEU A 9 7.36 4.04 -6.61
C LEU A 9 7.88 3.41 -5.31
N LEU A 10 8.88 2.56 -5.40
CA LEU A 10 9.48 1.92 -4.23
C LEU A 10 10.01 2.97 -3.24
N SER A 11 10.74 3.97 -3.73
CA SER A 11 11.25 5.04 -2.89
C SER A 11 10.13 5.78 -2.17
N GLN A 12 9.04 6.07 -2.88
CA GLN A 12 7.90 6.76 -2.28
C GLN A 12 7.22 5.90 -1.21
N LEU A 13 7.05 4.61 -1.48
CA LEU A 13 6.47 3.69 -0.51
C LEU A 13 7.34 3.59 0.74
N ASP A 14 8.66 3.53 0.58
CA ASP A 14 9.59 3.47 1.71
C ASP A 14 9.51 4.74 2.56
N ILE A 15 9.36 5.90 1.92
CA ILE A 15 9.20 7.17 2.64
C ILE A 15 7.90 7.14 3.45
N LEU A 16 6.81 6.70 2.84
CA LEU A 16 5.51 6.61 3.51
C LEU A 16 5.55 5.65 4.70
N VAL A 17 6.21 4.50 4.54
CA VAL A 17 6.36 3.53 5.62
C VAL A 17 7.13 4.15 6.78
N LYS A 18 8.22 4.83 6.48
CA LYS A 18 9.04 5.48 7.52
C LYS A 18 8.27 6.56 8.26
N ASP A 19 7.52 7.38 7.53
CA ASP A 19 6.69 8.42 8.14
C ASP A 19 5.64 7.82 9.06
N LEU A 20 5.03 6.71 8.65
CA LEU A 20 4.04 6.02 9.46
C LEU A 20 4.65 5.39 10.71
N GLU A 21 5.86 4.87 10.62
CA GLU A 21 6.57 4.34 11.81
C GLU A 21 6.78 5.45 12.84
N GLU A 22 7.17 6.64 12.40
CA GLU A 22 7.33 7.78 13.27
C GLU A 22 5.99 8.22 13.90
N ASP A 23 4.94 8.25 13.08
CA ASP A 23 3.60 8.61 13.56
C ASP A 23 3.07 7.58 14.57
N GLU A 24 3.32 6.29 14.34
CA GLU A 24 2.95 5.24 15.29
C GLU A 24 3.63 5.44 16.64
N GLU A 25 4.91 5.77 16.63
CA GLU A 25 5.65 6.03 17.87
C GLU A 25 5.03 7.17 18.66
N LYS A 26 4.63 8.23 17.97
CA LYS A 26 4.00 9.39 18.63
C LYS A 26 2.60 9.07 19.14
N ALA A 27 1.84 8.27 18.40
CA ALA A 27 0.47 7.91 18.76
C ALA A 27 0.42 6.97 19.98
N GLY A 28 1.41 6.08 20.08
CA GLY A 28 1.43 5.10 21.15
C GLY A 28 0.41 3.98 20.94
N ILE A 29 -0.06 3.40 22.05
CA ILE A 29 -0.99 2.27 22.00
C ILE A 29 -2.42 2.78 22.11
N ASP A 30 -3.00 3.21 21.01
CA ASP A 30 -4.37 3.69 20.95
C ASP A 30 -5.02 3.34 19.61
N GLU A 31 -6.22 3.84 19.38
CA GLU A 31 -6.98 3.58 18.17
C GLU A 31 -6.27 4.11 16.92
N VAL A 32 -5.62 5.26 17.03
CA VAL A 32 -4.86 5.85 15.95
C VAL A 32 -3.64 5.00 15.64
N GLY A 33 -2.94 4.55 16.68
CA GLY A 33 -1.78 3.68 16.53
C GLY A 33 -2.13 2.37 15.81
N ASP A 34 -3.27 1.77 16.14
CA ASP A 34 -3.73 0.54 15.48
C ASP A 34 -3.99 0.77 13.99
N TYR A 35 -4.63 1.88 13.67
CA TYR A 35 -4.92 2.25 12.28
C TYR A 35 -3.64 2.49 11.49
N LEU A 36 -2.70 3.24 12.07
CA LEU A 36 -1.42 3.53 11.44
C LEU A 36 -0.59 2.26 11.25
N CYS A 37 -0.66 1.34 12.20
CA CYS A 37 0.00 0.04 12.09
C CYS A 37 -0.50 -0.73 10.87
N GLY A 38 -1.81 -0.78 10.68
CA GLY A 38 -2.40 -1.42 9.50
C GLY A 38 -1.95 -0.77 8.19
N MET A 39 -1.94 0.57 8.15
CA MET A 39 -1.47 1.30 6.97
C MET A 39 -0.01 0.97 6.65
N ARG A 40 0.84 1.01 7.66
CA ARG A 40 2.25 0.71 7.51
C ARG A 40 2.47 -0.70 6.98
N ASP A 41 1.77 -1.68 7.55
CA ASP A 41 1.88 -3.07 7.11
C ASP A 41 1.51 -3.22 5.64
N ALA A 42 0.41 -2.60 5.21
CA ALA A 42 -0.04 -2.68 3.84
C ALA A 42 0.98 -2.07 2.86
N LEU A 43 1.46 -0.87 3.17
CA LEU A 43 2.44 -0.20 2.31
C LEU A 43 3.76 -0.95 2.27
N GLY A 44 4.18 -1.50 3.42
CA GLY A 44 5.40 -2.30 3.52
C GLY A 44 5.33 -3.59 2.69
N VAL A 45 4.19 -4.25 2.70
CA VAL A 45 3.99 -5.46 1.91
C VAL A 45 4.04 -5.15 0.42
N VAL A 46 3.44 -4.05 -0.02
CA VAL A 46 3.52 -3.63 -1.42
C VAL A 46 4.98 -3.33 -1.82
N ALA A 47 5.70 -2.61 -0.98
CA ALA A 47 7.12 -2.34 -1.21
C ALA A 47 7.90 -3.65 -1.36
N SER A 48 7.58 -4.65 -0.54
CA SER A 48 8.23 -5.96 -0.62
C SER A 48 7.99 -6.67 -1.94
N THR A 49 6.82 -6.53 -2.55
CA THR A 49 6.56 -7.13 -3.87
C THR A 49 7.46 -6.53 -4.93
N ILE A 50 7.68 -5.22 -4.86
CA ILE A 50 8.55 -4.52 -5.82
C ILE A 50 9.99 -5.01 -5.65
N ARG A 51 10.46 -5.14 -4.41
CA ARG A 51 11.80 -5.67 -4.12
C ARG A 51 11.96 -7.11 -4.60
N ALA A 52 10.87 -7.87 -4.56
CA ALA A 52 10.87 -9.26 -5.02
C ALA A 52 10.86 -9.39 -6.55
N GLY A 53 10.73 -8.28 -7.28
CA GLY A 53 10.79 -8.28 -8.72
C GLY A 53 9.45 -8.34 -9.44
N PHE A 54 8.36 -8.06 -8.74
CA PHE A 54 7.04 -8.03 -9.37
C PHE A 54 7.00 -6.96 -10.46
N ALA A 55 6.40 -7.29 -11.60
CA ALA A 55 6.14 -6.34 -12.65
C ALA A 55 4.98 -5.41 -12.25
N ALA A 56 4.84 -4.28 -12.94
CA ALA A 56 3.83 -3.27 -12.61
C ALA A 56 2.41 -3.83 -12.51
N ASP A 57 2.00 -4.62 -13.47
CA ASP A 57 0.66 -5.22 -13.47
C ASP A 57 0.49 -6.26 -12.35
N GLN A 58 1.56 -6.95 -11.99
CA GLN A 58 1.54 -7.88 -10.86
C GLN A 58 1.37 -7.13 -9.53
N VAL A 59 2.04 -5.98 -9.38
CA VAL A 59 1.89 -5.13 -8.20
C VAL A 59 0.45 -4.62 -8.09
N ARG A 60 -0.12 -4.13 -9.19
CA ARG A 60 -1.51 -3.66 -9.22
C ARG A 60 -2.48 -4.76 -8.81
N ARG A 61 -2.32 -5.94 -9.36
CA ARG A 61 -3.17 -7.09 -9.05
C ARG A 61 -3.04 -7.49 -7.59
N PHE A 62 -1.83 -7.51 -7.08
CA PHE A 62 -1.56 -7.83 -5.67
C PHE A 62 -2.33 -6.87 -4.76
N ILE A 63 -2.24 -5.56 -5.04
CA ILE A 63 -2.92 -4.55 -4.23
C ILE A 63 -4.43 -4.76 -4.27
N GLU A 64 -5.01 -4.97 -5.44
CA GLU A 64 -6.45 -5.21 -5.60
C GLU A 64 -6.91 -6.43 -4.81
N GLU A 65 -6.18 -7.53 -4.92
CA GLU A 65 -6.50 -8.77 -4.23
C GLU A 65 -6.41 -8.61 -2.71
N GLU A 66 -5.36 -7.95 -2.24
CA GLU A 66 -5.17 -7.76 -0.81
C GLU A 66 -6.16 -6.77 -0.22
N LEU A 67 -6.53 -5.74 -0.97
CA LEU A 67 -7.58 -4.82 -0.54
C LEU A 67 -8.92 -5.55 -0.40
N ALA A 68 -9.29 -6.35 -1.40
CA ALA A 68 -10.53 -7.13 -1.35
C ALA A 68 -10.52 -8.11 -0.18
N ARG A 69 -9.41 -8.80 0.05
CA ARG A 69 -9.25 -9.72 1.18
C ARG A 69 -9.41 -9.00 2.50
N SER A 70 -8.79 -7.84 2.62
CA SER A 70 -8.83 -7.04 3.84
C SER A 70 -10.26 -6.59 4.19
N ILE A 71 -11.05 -6.26 3.18
CA ILE A 71 -12.46 -5.88 3.37
C ILE A 71 -13.27 -7.08 3.88
N ILE A 72 -13.04 -8.25 3.29
CA ILE A 72 -13.73 -9.48 3.70
C ILE A 72 -13.34 -9.86 5.13
N GLU A 73 -12.06 -9.79 5.45
CA GLU A 73 -11.56 -10.14 6.77
C GLU A 73 -12.04 -9.19 7.86
N GLU A 74 -12.28 -7.93 7.55
CA GLU A 74 -12.79 -6.98 8.52
C GLU A 74 -14.13 -7.41 9.11
N ALA A 75 -14.99 -8.02 8.30
CA ALA A 75 -16.33 -8.41 8.72
C ALA A 75 -16.34 -9.34 9.94
N GLY A 76 -15.29 -10.14 10.12
CA GLY A 76 -15.18 -11.05 11.25
C GLY A 76 -14.38 -10.52 12.41
N LYS A 77 -13.91 -9.28 12.34
CA LYS A 77 -13.03 -8.72 13.38
C LYS A 77 -13.77 -7.73 14.26
N ARG A 78 -13.21 -7.52 15.45
CA ARG A 78 -13.75 -6.55 16.44
C ARG A 78 -12.60 -5.75 17.04
N ASP A 79 -12.92 -4.57 17.53
CA ASP A 79 -12.01 -3.72 18.31
C ASP A 79 -10.69 -3.46 17.60
N ARG A 80 -9.60 -3.77 18.24
CA ARG A 80 -8.26 -3.52 17.72
C ARG A 80 -8.03 -4.15 16.34
N ARG A 81 -8.45 -5.39 16.16
CA ARG A 81 -8.24 -6.11 14.90
C ARG A 81 -9.01 -5.45 13.75
N LYS A 82 -10.19 -4.92 14.05
CA LYS A 82 -10.98 -4.20 13.06
C LYS A 82 -10.31 -2.90 12.67
N ARG A 83 -9.75 -2.18 13.64
CA ARG A 83 -9.02 -0.93 13.37
C ARG A 83 -7.79 -1.19 12.51
N ILE A 84 -7.06 -2.25 12.80
CA ILE A 84 -5.88 -2.64 12.00
C ILE A 84 -6.30 -2.98 10.56
N GLN A 85 -7.39 -3.73 10.38
CA GLN A 85 -7.88 -4.06 9.04
C GLN A 85 -8.29 -2.82 8.27
N ARG A 86 -8.94 -1.86 8.90
CA ARG A 86 -9.28 -0.58 8.28
C ARG A 86 -8.03 0.20 7.88
N GLY A 87 -7.01 0.15 8.72
CA GLY A 87 -5.71 0.74 8.40
C GLY A 87 -5.08 0.09 7.18
N LYS A 88 -5.12 -1.24 7.09
CA LYS A 88 -4.62 -1.97 5.92
C LYS A 88 -5.34 -1.54 4.65
N GLN A 89 -6.66 -1.42 4.72
CA GLN A 89 -7.45 -0.95 3.58
C GLN A 89 -7.00 0.44 3.13
N ALA A 90 -6.83 1.36 4.08
CA ALA A 90 -6.36 2.69 3.78
C ALA A 90 -4.96 2.67 3.16
N GLY A 91 -4.08 1.81 3.67
CA GLY A 91 -2.74 1.62 3.12
C GLY A 91 -2.75 1.07 1.71
N PHE A 92 -3.57 0.07 1.43
CA PHE A 92 -3.68 -0.47 0.08
C PHE A 92 -4.29 0.55 -0.88
N ARG A 93 -5.28 1.34 -0.45
CA ARG A 93 -5.82 2.41 -1.28
C ARG A 93 -4.78 3.48 -1.56
N LYS A 94 -3.96 3.82 -0.57
CA LYS A 94 -2.86 4.75 -0.76
C LYS A 94 -1.84 4.19 -1.76
N ALA A 95 -1.53 2.89 -1.63
CA ALA A 95 -0.63 2.21 -2.56
C ALA A 95 -1.19 2.23 -3.99
N GLN A 96 -2.50 2.07 -4.16
CA GLN A 96 -3.14 2.17 -5.48
C GLN A 96 -2.94 3.57 -6.08
N LYS A 97 -3.13 4.61 -5.28
CA LYS A 97 -2.95 5.98 -5.74
C LYS A 97 -1.52 6.26 -6.14
N GLU A 98 -0.57 5.82 -5.32
CA GLU A 98 0.85 6.01 -5.62
C GLU A 98 1.27 5.20 -6.85
N THR A 99 0.77 3.98 -6.99
CA THR A 99 1.04 3.14 -8.15
C THR A 99 0.53 3.82 -9.42
N ALA A 100 -0.69 4.33 -9.39
CA ALA A 100 -1.26 5.06 -10.53
C ALA A 100 -0.44 6.31 -10.86
N ARG A 101 0.01 7.02 -9.81
CA ARG A 101 0.79 8.23 -9.99
C ARG A 101 2.15 7.98 -10.62
N PHE A 102 2.88 6.99 -10.12
CA PHE A 102 4.25 6.71 -10.59
C PHE A 102 4.28 5.92 -11.90
N LEU A 103 3.28 5.07 -12.13
CA LEU A 103 3.21 4.24 -13.31
C LEU A 103 2.19 4.76 -14.34
N SER A 104 1.65 5.94 -14.10
CA SER A 104 0.61 6.52 -14.95
C SER A 104 1.07 6.77 -16.38
N LYS A 105 2.33 7.08 -16.53
CA LYS A 105 2.91 7.37 -17.84
C LYS A 105 2.78 6.18 -18.80
N THR A 106 3.12 5.00 -18.32
CA THR A 106 3.03 3.78 -19.10
C THR A 106 1.57 3.46 -19.42
N TYR A 107 0.72 3.54 -18.40
CA TYR A 107 -0.71 3.26 -18.56
C TYR A 107 -1.38 4.26 -19.49
N HIS A 108 -1.09 5.53 -19.30
CA HIS A 108 -1.66 6.62 -20.08
C HIS A 108 -1.23 6.53 -21.56
N TYR A 109 0.02 6.18 -21.79
CA TYR A 109 0.55 6.00 -23.14
C TYR A 109 -0.22 4.91 -23.88
N GLU A 110 -0.46 3.79 -23.27
CA GLU A 110 -1.21 2.70 -23.86
C GLU A 110 -2.65 3.13 -24.20
N GLY A 111 -3.27 3.89 -23.32
CA GLY A 111 -4.61 4.41 -23.52
C GLY A 111 -4.69 5.39 -24.69
N GLU A 112 -3.66 6.20 -24.87
CA GLU A 112 -3.62 7.18 -25.94
C GLU A 112 -3.46 6.57 -27.32
N GLU A 113 -2.88 5.41 -27.42
CA GLU A 113 -2.71 4.73 -28.70
C GLU A 113 -4.01 4.19 -29.26
N GLU A 114 -4.99 4.04 -28.44
CA GLU A 114 -6.30 3.61 -28.87
C GLU A 114 -7.08 4.76 -29.48
#